data_45114dfd073a166203f810f9f99fa16b
#
_entry.id   45114dfd073a166203f810f9f99fa16b
#
_cell.length_a   1.000
_cell.length_b   1.000
_cell.length_c   1.000
_cell.angle_alpha   90.00
_cell.angle_beta   90.00
_cell.angle_gamma   90.00
#
_symmetry.space_group_name_H-M   'P 1'
#
loop_
_entity.id
_entity.type
_entity.pdbx_description
1 polymer ?
#
loop_
_entity_poly.entity_id
_entity_poly.type
_entity_poly.pdbx_seq_one_letter_code
_entity_poly.pdbx_strand_id
1 'polypeptide(L)'
;MQEKAAVQLNPLTLAFVGDGVYNLYVRTYAVEHMDVKASRMNSFCRDYVKAEAQAKAYRALENELTETELAVAHRARNSHPYNKAKNASGADYMHATALEAVIGYLLSLIHISEPTRLALIS
;
A
#
# COMPACT_ATOMS: atom_id res chain seq x y z
N MET A 1 12.08 8.61 10.20
CA MET A 1 12.76 8.53 8.88
C MET A 1 12.60 9.85 8.16
N GLN A 2 13.66 10.37 7.59
CA GLN A 2 13.58 11.61 6.83
C GLN A 2 13.06 11.35 5.41
N GLU A 3 12.49 12.37 4.79
CA GLU A 3 11.92 12.24 3.46
C GLU A 3 12.91 11.64 2.45
N LYS A 4 14.15 12.15 2.45
CA LYS A 4 15.19 11.62 1.58
C LYS A 4 15.45 10.15 1.81
N ALA A 5 15.50 9.74 3.08
CA ALA A 5 15.72 8.33 3.42
C ALA A 5 14.53 7.48 3.00
N ALA A 6 13.30 7.99 3.18
CA ALA A 6 12.10 7.28 2.76
C ALA A 6 12.08 7.04 1.25
N VAL A 7 12.42 8.06 0.45
CA VAL A 7 12.47 7.93 -1.01
C VAL A 7 13.53 6.92 -1.44
N GLN A 8 14.64 6.82 -0.71
CA GLN A 8 15.74 5.95 -1.05
C GLN A 8 15.59 4.51 -0.55
N LEU A 9 14.58 4.23 0.27
CA LEU A 9 14.31 2.87 0.71
C LEU A 9 13.99 1.99 -0.50
N ASN A 10 14.35 0.71 -0.36
CA ASN A 10 13.97 -0.27 -1.36
C ASN A 10 12.46 -0.20 -1.58
N PRO A 11 11.98 -0.02 -2.83
CA PRO A 11 10.55 0.11 -3.09
C PRO A 11 9.74 -1.08 -2.62
N LEU A 12 10.29 -2.29 -2.63
CA LEU A 12 9.58 -3.47 -2.14
C LEU A 12 9.45 -3.46 -0.61
N THR A 13 10.40 -2.84 0.09
CA THR A 13 10.29 -2.63 1.54
C THR A 13 9.16 -1.66 1.85
N LEU A 14 9.05 -0.58 1.08
CA LEU A 14 7.93 0.36 1.22
C LEU A 14 6.60 -0.33 0.93
N ALA A 15 6.56 -1.17 -0.10
CA ALA A 15 5.35 -1.91 -0.45
C ALA A 15 4.94 -2.88 0.66
N PHE A 16 5.90 -3.52 1.32
CA PHE A 16 5.62 -4.41 2.44
C PHE A 16 4.90 -3.67 3.57
N VAL A 17 5.39 -2.48 3.91
CA VAL A 17 4.74 -1.65 4.94
C VAL A 17 3.37 -1.18 4.47
N GLY A 18 3.28 -0.73 3.22
CA GLY A 18 2.03 -0.25 2.65
C GLY A 18 0.96 -1.33 2.57
N ASP A 19 1.34 -2.57 2.33
CA ASP A 19 0.40 -3.69 2.34
C ASP A 19 -0.26 -3.84 3.70
N GLY A 20 0.51 -3.73 4.79
CA GLY A 20 -0.04 -3.77 6.15
C GLY A 20 -1.01 -2.63 6.41
N VAL A 21 -0.66 -1.43 5.99
CA VAL A 21 -1.52 -0.25 6.15
C VAL A 21 -2.81 -0.40 5.36
N TYR A 22 -2.71 -0.85 4.12
CA TYR A 22 -3.86 -1.04 3.26
C TYR A 22 -4.81 -2.08 3.85
N ASN A 23 -4.27 -3.19 4.33
CA ASN A 23 -5.05 -4.23 5.00
C ASN A 23 -5.79 -3.69 6.23
N LEU A 24 -5.10 -2.91 7.04
CA LEU A 24 -5.71 -2.31 8.22
C LEU A 24 -6.86 -1.38 7.84
N TYR A 25 -6.65 -0.56 6.82
CA TYR A 25 -7.68 0.35 6.33
C TYR A 25 -8.91 -0.40 5.84
N VAL A 26 -8.73 -1.45 5.04
CA VAL A 26 -9.84 -2.24 4.51
C VAL A 26 -10.61 -2.92 5.64
N ARG A 27 -9.92 -3.46 6.62
CA ARG A 27 -10.54 -4.13 7.78
C ARG A 27 -11.33 -3.13 8.63
N THR A 28 -10.76 -1.96 8.86
CA THR A 28 -11.42 -0.90 9.61
C THR A 28 -12.69 -0.43 8.90
N TYR A 29 -12.60 -0.25 7.58
CA TYR A 29 -13.77 0.10 6.77
C TYR A 29 -14.86 -0.96 6.91
N ALA A 30 -14.51 -2.23 6.84
CA ALA A 30 -15.48 -3.33 6.97
C ALA A 30 -16.19 -3.29 8.31
N VAL A 31 -15.45 -3.06 9.39
CA VAL A 31 -16.03 -2.98 10.74
C VAL A 31 -16.99 -1.79 10.87
N GLU A 32 -16.63 -0.66 10.29
CA GLU A 32 -17.42 0.56 10.42
C GLU A 32 -18.67 0.59 9.54
N HIS A 33 -18.62 -0.09 8.38
CA HIS A 33 -19.66 0.04 7.37
C HIS A 33 -20.47 -1.23 7.11
N MET A 34 -20.05 -2.36 7.68
CA MET A 34 -20.71 -3.64 7.43
C MET A 34 -21.22 -4.22 8.74
N ASP A 35 -22.51 -4.52 8.79
CA ASP A 35 -23.11 -5.20 9.94
C ASP A 35 -23.30 -6.68 9.57
N VAL A 36 -22.20 -7.40 9.50
CA VAL A 36 -22.18 -8.81 9.08
C VAL A 36 -21.24 -9.62 9.98
N LYS A 37 -21.37 -10.93 9.86
CA LYS A 37 -20.51 -11.85 10.62
C LYS A 37 -19.06 -11.74 10.17
N ALA A 38 -18.14 -12.08 11.08
CA ALA A 38 -16.71 -12.01 10.81
C ALA A 38 -16.29 -12.78 9.56
N SER A 39 -16.94 -13.91 9.27
CA SER A 39 -16.63 -14.70 8.07
C SER A 39 -16.90 -13.92 6.78
N ARG A 40 -17.96 -13.13 6.75
CA ARG A 40 -18.26 -12.28 5.60
C ARG A 40 -17.33 -11.10 5.50
N MET A 41 -16.91 -10.54 6.65
CA MET A 41 -15.91 -9.47 6.67
C MET A 41 -14.58 -9.97 6.10
N ASN A 42 -14.18 -11.19 6.44
CA ASN A 42 -12.96 -11.78 5.90
C ASN A 42 -13.02 -11.94 4.38
N SER A 43 -14.15 -12.39 3.85
CA SER A 43 -14.33 -12.50 2.40
C SER A 43 -14.27 -11.15 1.71
N PHE A 44 -14.95 -10.15 2.28
CA PHE A 44 -14.93 -8.79 1.76
C PHE A 44 -13.49 -8.24 1.73
N CYS A 45 -12.77 -8.38 2.84
CA CYS A 45 -11.40 -7.88 2.93
C CYS A 45 -10.48 -8.56 1.94
N ARG A 46 -10.62 -9.89 1.77
CA ARG A 46 -9.82 -10.62 0.77
C ARG A 46 -10.01 -10.08 -0.63
N ASP A 47 -11.25 -9.74 -1.00
CA ASP A 47 -11.53 -9.20 -2.33
C ASP A 47 -10.84 -7.86 -2.55
N TYR A 48 -10.75 -7.03 -1.52
CA TYR A 48 -10.11 -5.72 -1.64
C TYR A 48 -8.59 -5.77 -1.60
N VAL A 49 -8.00 -6.79 -0.97
CA VAL A 49 -6.54 -6.90 -0.90
C VAL A 49 -5.93 -7.65 -2.07
N LYS A 50 -6.76 -8.15 -3.01
CA LYS A 50 -6.24 -8.78 -4.22
C LYS A 50 -5.53 -7.77 -5.10
N ALA A 51 -4.51 -8.24 -5.83
CA ALA A 51 -3.73 -7.39 -6.72
C ALA A 51 -4.61 -6.65 -7.73
N GLU A 52 -5.65 -7.30 -8.23
CA GLU A 52 -6.59 -6.69 -9.17
C GLU A 52 -7.28 -5.45 -8.59
N ALA A 53 -7.79 -5.55 -7.37
CA ALA A 53 -8.47 -4.44 -6.71
C ALA A 53 -7.50 -3.30 -6.40
N GLN A 54 -6.32 -3.63 -5.91
CA GLN A 54 -5.28 -2.64 -5.61
C GLN A 54 -4.80 -1.94 -6.88
N ALA A 55 -4.64 -2.68 -7.97
CA ALA A 55 -4.24 -2.12 -9.26
C ALA A 55 -5.28 -1.14 -9.77
N LYS A 56 -6.55 -1.49 -9.63
CA LYS A 56 -7.65 -0.60 -10.02
C LYS A 56 -7.62 0.70 -9.21
N ALA A 57 -7.40 0.59 -7.91
CA ALA A 57 -7.28 1.75 -7.03
C ALA A 57 -6.09 2.62 -7.43
N TYR A 58 -4.94 2.01 -7.73
CA TYR A 58 -3.76 2.75 -8.16
C TYR A 58 -4.04 3.53 -9.45
N ARG A 59 -4.63 2.88 -10.45
CA ARG A 59 -4.93 3.54 -11.73
C ARG A 59 -5.88 4.73 -11.55
N ALA A 60 -6.80 4.64 -10.59
CA ALA A 60 -7.71 5.75 -10.30
C ALA A 60 -7.00 6.92 -9.63
N LEU A 61 -5.91 6.68 -8.89
CA LEU A 61 -5.21 7.70 -8.13
C LEU A 61 -3.96 8.26 -8.83
N GLU A 62 -3.47 7.59 -9.86
CA GLU A 62 -2.17 7.89 -10.46
C GLU A 62 -2.03 9.36 -10.87
N ASN A 63 -3.09 9.94 -11.42
CA ASN A 63 -3.07 11.32 -11.90
C ASN A 63 -3.08 12.35 -10.75
N GLU A 64 -3.34 11.91 -9.54
CA GLU A 64 -3.39 12.78 -8.36
C GLU A 64 -2.11 12.72 -7.54
N LEU A 65 -1.17 11.86 -7.90
CA LEU A 65 0.08 11.69 -7.18
C LEU A 65 1.03 12.86 -7.47
N THR A 66 1.79 13.25 -6.46
CA THR A 66 2.87 14.22 -6.64
C THR A 66 4.01 13.59 -7.45
N GLU A 67 4.94 14.43 -7.90
CA GLU A 67 6.12 13.92 -8.63
C GLU A 67 6.93 12.93 -7.78
N THR A 68 7.10 13.22 -6.50
CA THR A 68 7.83 12.32 -5.59
C THR A 68 7.10 11.01 -5.42
N GLU A 69 5.78 11.06 -5.24
CA GLU A 69 4.96 9.86 -5.11
C GLU A 69 5.00 9.01 -6.38
N LEU A 70 4.93 9.67 -7.54
CA LEU A 70 5.05 8.97 -8.82
C LEU A 70 6.43 8.30 -8.97
N ALA A 71 7.49 8.96 -8.54
CA ALA A 71 8.83 8.38 -8.59
C ALA A 71 8.91 7.11 -7.73
N VAL A 72 8.34 7.13 -6.53
CA VAL A 72 8.26 5.94 -5.66
C VAL A 72 7.46 4.84 -6.35
N ALA A 73 6.30 5.19 -6.91
CA ALA A 73 5.45 4.23 -7.60
C ALA A 73 6.15 3.57 -8.78
N HIS A 74 6.84 4.35 -9.61
CA HIS A 74 7.53 3.82 -10.77
C HIS A 74 8.70 2.92 -10.40
N ARG A 75 9.45 3.27 -9.35
CA ARG A 75 10.52 2.41 -8.85
C ARG A 75 9.97 1.07 -8.36
N ALA A 76 8.82 1.10 -7.69
CA ALA A 76 8.19 -0.13 -7.22
C ALA A 76 7.72 -1.01 -8.37
N ARG A 77 7.10 -0.40 -9.39
CA ARG A 77 6.68 -1.14 -10.58
C ARG A 77 7.84 -1.85 -11.26
N ASN A 78 8.99 -1.17 -11.31
CA ASN A 78 10.17 -1.67 -12.03
C ASN A 78 11.02 -2.60 -11.20
N SER A 79 10.69 -2.84 -9.94
CA SER A 79 11.48 -3.65 -9.02
C SER A 79 11.02 -5.10 -8.95
N HIS A 80 10.04 -5.48 -9.75
CA HIS A 80 9.48 -6.82 -9.66
C HIS A 80 10.41 -7.90 -10.18
N PRO A 81 10.53 -9.01 -9.46
CA PRO A 81 11.16 -10.19 -10.00
C PRO A 81 10.30 -10.77 -11.14
N TYR A 82 10.90 -11.63 -11.95
CA TYR A 82 10.22 -12.26 -13.08
C TYR A 82 9.04 -13.16 -12.66
N ASN A 83 9.09 -13.67 -11.44
CA ASN A 83 8.04 -14.57 -10.95
C ASN A 83 6.88 -13.75 -10.43
N LYS A 84 5.84 -13.65 -11.23
CA LYS A 84 4.64 -12.91 -10.90
C LYS A 84 3.63 -13.81 -10.22
N ALA A 85 2.68 -13.21 -9.52
CA ALA A 85 1.56 -13.95 -8.97
C ALA A 85 0.83 -14.68 -10.10
N LYS A 86 0.58 -15.97 -9.91
CA LYS A 86 -0.02 -16.81 -10.97
C LYS A 86 -1.43 -16.37 -11.36
N ASN A 87 -2.16 -15.75 -10.44
CA ASN A 87 -3.58 -15.45 -10.61
C ASN A 87 -3.85 -13.97 -10.89
N ALA A 88 -2.81 -13.18 -11.15
CA ALA A 88 -2.95 -11.77 -11.47
C ALA A 88 -2.15 -11.47 -12.72
N SER A 89 -2.64 -10.54 -13.55
CA SER A 89 -1.86 -10.09 -14.69
C SER A 89 -0.59 -9.42 -14.20
N GLY A 90 0.46 -9.42 -15.03
CA GLY A 90 1.71 -8.75 -14.67
C GLY A 90 1.50 -7.26 -14.41
N ALA A 91 0.63 -6.62 -15.21
CA ALA A 91 0.32 -5.20 -15.03
C ALA A 91 -0.39 -4.95 -13.70
N ASP A 92 -1.37 -5.79 -13.35
CA ASP A 92 -2.09 -5.64 -12.09
C ASP A 92 -1.15 -5.82 -10.90
N TYR A 93 -0.27 -6.80 -10.95
CA TYR A 93 0.69 -7.03 -9.88
C TYR A 93 1.62 -5.84 -9.68
N MET A 94 2.12 -5.28 -10.78
CA MET A 94 3.00 -4.10 -10.71
C MET A 94 2.27 -2.88 -10.17
N HIS A 95 1.04 -2.65 -10.59
CA HIS A 95 0.25 -1.52 -10.11
C HIS A 95 -0.14 -1.67 -8.64
N ALA A 96 -0.43 -2.88 -8.20
CA ALA A 96 -0.70 -3.15 -6.79
C ALA A 96 0.54 -2.83 -5.93
N THR A 97 1.71 -3.25 -6.38
CA THR A 97 2.95 -2.96 -5.67
C THR A 97 3.25 -1.46 -5.66
N ALA A 98 2.94 -0.77 -6.76
CA ALA A 98 3.10 0.69 -6.81
C ALA A 98 2.22 1.37 -5.76
N LEU A 99 0.96 0.96 -5.65
CA LEU A 99 0.05 1.50 -4.64
C LEU A 99 0.58 1.26 -3.22
N GLU A 100 0.98 0.04 -2.94
CA GLU A 100 1.52 -0.31 -1.63
C GLU A 100 2.78 0.49 -1.28
N ALA A 101 3.65 0.69 -2.25
CA ALA A 101 4.88 1.46 -2.03
C ALA A 101 4.59 2.92 -1.72
N VAL A 102 3.63 3.52 -2.42
CA VAL A 102 3.22 4.90 -2.15
C VAL A 102 2.63 5.02 -0.75
N ILE A 103 1.78 4.08 -0.35
CA ILE A 103 1.19 4.08 0.98
C ILE A 103 2.29 3.95 2.04
N GLY A 104 3.24 3.05 1.83
CA GLY A 104 4.38 2.88 2.75
C GLY A 104 5.24 4.13 2.85
N TYR A 105 5.45 4.80 1.73
CA TYR A 105 6.20 6.07 1.70
C TYR A 105 5.47 7.14 2.53
N LEU A 106 4.17 7.29 2.34
CA LEU A 106 3.38 8.27 3.07
C LEU A 106 3.38 8.00 4.57
N LEU A 107 3.26 6.74 4.96
CA LEU A 107 3.34 6.37 6.37
C LEU A 107 4.70 6.73 6.96
N SER A 108 5.78 6.52 6.21
CA SER A 108 7.13 6.86 6.64
C SER A 108 7.27 8.35 6.92
N LEU A 109 6.65 9.21 6.10
CA LEU A 109 6.66 10.65 6.32
C LEU A 109 5.93 11.03 7.61
N ILE A 110 4.82 10.38 7.90
CA ILE A 110 4.07 10.61 9.14
C ILE A 110 4.95 10.28 10.35
N HIS A 111 5.66 9.17 10.31
CA HIS A 111 6.54 8.76 11.40
C HIS A 111 7.71 9.72 11.62
N ILE A 112 8.18 10.40 10.58
CA ILE A 112 9.20 11.41 10.71
C ILE A 112 8.70 12.57 11.58
N SER A 113 7.45 12.97 11.39
CA SER A 113 6.87 14.11 12.09
C SER A 113 6.56 13.82 13.56
N GLU A 114 6.32 12.57 13.93
CA GLU A 114 5.74 12.20 15.21
C GLU A 114 6.47 11.06 15.94
N PRO A 115 7.80 10.91 15.80
CA PRO A 115 8.47 9.73 16.37
C PRO A 115 8.39 9.66 17.90
N THR A 116 8.49 10.79 18.57
CA THR A 116 8.45 10.88 20.04
C THR A 116 7.06 10.49 20.56
N ARG A 117 6.03 10.99 19.90
CA ARG A 117 4.65 10.67 20.28
C ARG A 117 4.39 9.17 20.18
N LEU A 118 4.82 8.55 19.09
CA LEU A 118 4.64 7.12 18.89
C LEU A 118 5.39 6.30 19.93
N ALA A 119 6.58 6.74 20.30
CA ALA A 119 7.36 6.08 21.35
C ALA A 119 6.66 6.14 22.71
N LEU A 120 5.98 7.24 23.00
CA LEU A 120 5.29 7.43 24.29
C LEU A 120 4.02 6.58 24.40
N ILE A 121 3.36 6.27 23.29
CA ILE A 121 2.12 5.51 23.32
C ILE A 121 2.32 4.01 23.06
N SER A 122 3.52 3.60 22.70
CA SER A 122 3.84 2.19 22.57
C SER A 122 4.48 1.66 23.84
#